data_8b453135134ab9cb2b5920dbab4e14d7
#
_entry.id   8b453135134ab9cb2b5920dbab4e14d7
#
_cell.length_a   1.000
_cell.length_b   1.000
_cell.length_c   1.000
_cell.angle_alpha   90.00
_cell.angle_beta   90.00
_cell.angle_gamma   90.00
#
_symmetry.space_group_name_H-M   'P 1'
#
loop_
_entity.id
_entity.type
_entity.pdbx_description
1 polymer ?
#
loop_
_entity_poly.entity_id
_entity_poly.type
_entity_poly.pdbx_seq_one_letter_code
_entity_poly.pdbx_strand_id
1 'polypeptide(L)'
;MQENLKDLLSRATQGPISFNGAEIVFEAIMDGKLSDVELSSFLTSLKVRGESIDELTAAASIMRKKSLKVLNCENSVDIVGTGGDGKNTLNISTASSLTVASTGMKVCKHGNRKISSLAGASDTLEILGIDTKMEPKVAQNFLEKFNFCFMLAPIYHPAMKNVMPVRQELGFRTVFNILGPLTNPASVKYLSLIHISEPTRRIT
;
A
#
# COMPACT_ATOMS: atom_id res chain seq x y z
N MET A 1 0.71 -20.23 25.25
CA MET A 1 1.32 -19.01 25.85
C MET A 1 1.12 -17.87 24.87
N GLN A 2 0.55 -16.75 25.33
CA GLN A 2 0.40 -15.56 24.51
C GLN A 2 1.79 -14.94 24.35
N GLU A 3 2.30 -14.83 23.13
CA GLU A 3 3.63 -14.23 22.89
C GLU A 3 3.60 -12.76 23.33
N ASN A 4 4.61 -12.37 24.12
CA ASN A 4 4.71 -10.99 24.61
C ASN A 4 5.24 -10.08 23.50
N LEU A 5 4.61 -8.93 23.31
CA LEU A 5 4.99 -7.96 22.28
C LEU A 5 6.46 -7.52 22.37
N LYS A 6 6.98 -7.28 23.58
CA LYS A 6 8.39 -6.91 23.79
C LYS A 6 9.37 -8.01 23.37
N ASP A 7 9.02 -9.25 23.64
CA ASP A 7 9.85 -10.40 23.25
C ASP A 7 9.87 -10.56 21.72
N LEU A 8 8.73 -10.34 21.06
CA LEU A 8 8.63 -10.35 19.60
C LEU A 8 9.48 -9.24 18.97
N LEU A 9 9.41 -8.02 19.51
CA LEU A 9 10.23 -6.90 19.03
C LEU A 9 11.73 -7.19 19.22
N SER A 10 12.13 -7.76 20.37
CA SER A 10 13.52 -8.17 20.63
C SER A 10 13.98 -9.25 19.64
N ARG A 11 13.17 -10.29 19.41
CA ARG A 11 13.47 -11.33 18.41
C ARG A 11 13.60 -10.79 17.01
N ALA A 12 12.75 -9.83 16.62
CA ALA A 12 12.78 -9.21 15.31
C ALA A 12 14.10 -8.47 15.01
N THR A 13 14.86 -8.07 16.02
CA THR A 13 16.21 -7.49 15.83
C THR A 13 17.28 -8.53 15.49
N GLN A 14 17.03 -9.80 15.83
CA GLN A 14 17.98 -10.91 15.65
C GLN A 14 17.68 -11.75 14.40
N GLY A 15 16.43 -11.77 13.95
CA GLY A 15 16.00 -12.54 12.79
C GLY A 15 14.51 -12.39 12.49
N PRO A 16 14.01 -13.06 11.42
CA PRO A 16 12.59 -13.06 11.09
C PRO A 16 11.74 -13.66 12.22
N ILE A 17 10.57 -13.07 12.43
CA ILE A 17 9.56 -13.62 13.34
C ILE A 17 8.51 -14.42 12.54
N SER A 18 7.83 -15.35 13.20
CA SER A 18 6.78 -16.16 12.59
C SER A 18 5.60 -15.30 12.12
N PHE A 19 4.77 -15.84 11.20
CA PHE A 19 3.56 -15.20 10.75
C PHE A 19 2.67 -14.73 11.91
N ASN A 20 2.39 -15.58 12.89
CA ASN A 20 1.57 -15.23 14.05
C ASN A 20 2.20 -14.12 14.91
N GLY A 21 3.52 -14.21 15.15
CA GLY A 21 4.25 -13.15 15.84
C GLY A 21 4.21 -11.81 15.11
N ALA A 22 4.36 -11.85 13.79
CA ALA A 22 4.26 -10.67 12.95
C ALA A 22 2.84 -10.07 12.95
N GLU A 23 1.78 -10.89 12.91
CA GLU A 23 0.40 -10.39 13.05
C GLU A 23 0.21 -9.63 14.36
N ILE A 24 0.70 -10.15 15.48
CA ILE A 24 0.62 -9.48 16.78
C ILE A 24 1.32 -8.12 16.74
N VAL A 25 2.54 -8.07 16.18
CA VAL A 25 3.31 -6.81 16.11
C VAL A 25 2.62 -5.82 15.16
N PHE A 26 2.22 -6.23 13.95
CA PHE A 26 1.57 -5.33 13.01
C PHE A 26 0.19 -4.87 13.50
N GLU A 27 -0.57 -5.71 14.20
CA GLU A 27 -1.83 -5.28 14.83
C GLU A 27 -1.57 -4.22 15.91
N ALA A 28 -0.57 -4.41 16.74
CA ALA A 28 -0.17 -3.43 17.75
C ALA A 28 0.31 -2.10 17.14
N ILE A 29 1.07 -2.15 16.03
CA ILE A 29 1.47 -0.98 15.24
C ILE A 29 0.24 -0.22 14.74
N MET A 30 -0.70 -0.92 14.07
CA MET A 30 -1.88 -0.30 13.51
C MET A 30 -2.82 0.27 14.60
N ASP A 31 -2.82 -0.30 15.79
CA ASP A 31 -3.57 0.19 16.95
C ASP A 31 -2.87 1.35 17.70
N GLY A 32 -1.65 1.71 17.29
CA GLY A 32 -0.89 2.77 17.94
C GLY A 32 -0.40 2.39 19.35
N LYS A 33 -0.16 1.09 19.59
CA LYS A 33 0.29 0.57 20.90
C LYS A 33 1.80 0.57 21.09
N LEU A 34 2.56 0.82 20.01
CA LEU A 34 4.02 0.95 20.07
C LEU A 34 4.40 2.42 20.27
N SER A 35 5.41 2.66 21.09
CA SER A 35 6.10 3.95 21.11
C SER A 35 6.88 4.17 19.81
N ASP A 36 7.19 5.43 19.49
CA ASP A 36 7.96 5.79 18.30
C ASP A 36 9.34 5.09 18.28
N VAL A 37 9.94 4.90 19.45
CA VAL A 37 11.22 4.19 19.61
C VAL A 37 11.09 2.70 19.24
N GLU A 38 10.05 2.03 19.74
CA GLU A 38 9.79 0.61 19.43
C GLU A 38 9.47 0.43 17.95
N LEU A 39 8.61 1.31 17.40
CA LEU A 39 8.25 1.28 15.99
C LEU A 39 9.45 1.54 15.07
N SER A 40 10.27 2.55 15.38
CA SER A 40 11.48 2.85 14.60
C SER A 40 12.48 1.72 14.65
N SER A 41 12.69 1.12 15.83
CA SER A 41 13.57 -0.04 16.00
C SER A 41 13.10 -1.23 15.16
N PHE A 42 11.81 -1.56 15.22
CA PHE A 42 11.22 -2.66 14.44
C PHE A 42 11.36 -2.42 12.93
N LEU A 43 10.97 -1.24 12.44
CA LEU A 43 11.06 -0.90 11.01
C LEU A 43 12.51 -0.90 10.50
N THR A 44 13.45 -0.43 11.32
CA THR A 44 14.87 -0.43 11.00
C THR A 44 15.42 -1.85 10.96
N SER A 45 15.03 -2.71 11.89
CA SER A 45 15.44 -4.11 11.90
C SER A 45 14.98 -4.85 10.64
N LEU A 46 13.70 -4.67 10.24
CA LEU A 46 13.19 -5.20 8.98
C LEU A 46 13.99 -4.69 7.78
N LYS A 47 14.31 -3.39 7.76
CA LYS A 47 15.05 -2.76 6.66
C LYS A 47 16.48 -3.29 6.53
N VAL A 48 17.16 -3.53 7.64
CA VAL A 48 18.57 -3.96 7.66
C VAL A 48 18.71 -5.43 7.26
N ARG A 49 17.86 -6.30 7.78
CA ARG A 49 17.95 -7.76 7.52
C ARG A 49 17.12 -8.25 6.33
N GLY A 50 16.24 -7.43 5.82
CA GLY A 50 15.21 -7.82 4.87
C GLY A 50 13.98 -8.43 5.55
N GLU A 51 12.83 -8.16 4.96
CA GLU A 51 11.54 -8.70 5.40
C GLU A 51 11.38 -10.17 4.95
N SER A 52 10.87 -11.04 5.81
CA SER A 52 10.48 -12.40 5.43
C SER A 52 9.11 -12.43 4.75
N ILE A 53 8.81 -13.53 4.06
CA ILE A 53 7.48 -13.76 3.45
C ILE A 53 6.39 -13.76 4.52
N ASP A 54 6.63 -14.38 5.67
CA ASP A 54 5.68 -14.42 6.78
C ASP A 54 5.37 -13.02 7.30
N GLU A 55 6.38 -12.20 7.50
CA GLU A 55 6.23 -10.81 7.96
C GLU A 55 5.49 -9.93 6.95
N LEU A 56 5.81 -10.06 5.66
CA LEU A 56 5.10 -9.34 4.60
C LEU A 56 3.64 -9.77 4.51
N THR A 57 3.39 -11.08 4.61
CA THR A 57 2.04 -11.63 4.52
C THR A 57 1.19 -11.20 5.72
N ALA A 58 1.74 -11.26 6.92
CA ALA A 58 1.09 -10.80 8.14
C ALA A 58 0.77 -9.29 8.08
N ALA A 59 1.74 -8.47 7.68
CA ALA A 59 1.55 -7.04 7.51
C ALA A 59 0.43 -6.71 6.52
N ALA A 60 0.42 -7.39 5.36
CA ALA A 60 -0.63 -7.21 4.34
C ALA A 60 -2.01 -7.65 4.86
N SER A 61 -2.07 -8.78 5.59
CA SER A 61 -3.29 -9.29 6.22
C SER A 61 -3.90 -8.26 7.18
N ILE A 62 -3.10 -7.76 8.12
CA ILE A 62 -3.54 -6.77 9.11
C ILE A 62 -3.94 -5.45 8.46
N MET A 63 -3.17 -4.95 7.51
CA MET A 63 -3.53 -3.72 6.79
C MET A 63 -4.86 -3.86 6.04
N ARG A 64 -5.07 -5.00 5.37
CA ARG A 64 -6.35 -5.29 4.70
C ARG A 64 -7.49 -5.38 5.70
N LYS A 65 -7.30 -6.07 6.84
CA LYS A 65 -8.31 -6.19 7.91
C LYS A 65 -8.75 -4.82 8.43
N LYS A 66 -7.81 -3.88 8.58
CA LYS A 66 -8.06 -2.53 9.15
C LYS A 66 -8.39 -1.46 8.11
N SER A 67 -8.42 -1.78 6.83
CA SER A 67 -8.79 -0.84 5.77
C SER A 67 -10.30 -0.63 5.68
N LEU A 68 -10.72 0.57 5.26
CA LEU A 68 -12.08 0.80 4.80
C LEU A 68 -12.31 0.04 3.49
N LYS A 69 -13.43 -0.66 3.36
CA LYS A 69 -13.70 -1.53 2.21
C LYS A 69 -14.54 -0.86 1.14
N VAL A 70 -14.21 -1.13 -0.12
CA VAL A 70 -15.11 -0.93 -1.26
C VAL A 70 -15.63 -2.30 -1.68
N LEU A 71 -16.94 -2.45 -1.76
CA LEU A 71 -17.59 -3.73 -2.03
C LEU A 71 -17.91 -3.90 -3.53
N ASN A 72 -18.21 -5.15 -3.94
CA ASN A 72 -18.61 -5.51 -5.29
C ASN A 72 -17.52 -5.22 -6.36
N CYS A 73 -16.27 -5.47 -6.00
CA CYS A 73 -15.10 -5.19 -6.83
C CYS A 73 -14.35 -6.46 -7.28
N GLU A 74 -14.97 -7.64 -7.16
CA GLU A 74 -14.29 -8.93 -7.35
C GLU A 74 -13.67 -9.10 -8.75
N ASN A 75 -14.29 -8.51 -9.77
CA ASN A 75 -13.85 -8.59 -11.16
C ASN A 75 -13.17 -7.30 -11.64
N SER A 76 -12.61 -6.52 -10.71
CA SER A 76 -11.86 -5.32 -11.05
C SER A 76 -10.36 -5.55 -11.01
N VAL A 77 -9.61 -4.64 -11.65
CA VAL A 77 -8.16 -4.62 -11.67
C VAL A 77 -7.62 -3.39 -10.93
N ASP A 78 -6.49 -3.55 -10.23
CA ASP A 78 -5.66 -2.42 -9.81
C ASP A 78 -4.43 -2.33 -10.73
N ILE A 79 -4.10 -1.11 -11.15
CA ILE A 79 -2.91 -0.82 -11.96
C ILE A 79 -2.05 0.14 -11.18
N VAL A 80 -1.00 -0.37 -10.56
CA VAL A 80 -0.22 0.35 -9.56
C VAL A 80 1.28 0.10 -9.74
N GLY A 81 2.09 1.01 -9.25
CA GLY A 81 3.53 0.81 -9.05
C GLY A 81 3.87 0.91 -7.57
N THR A 82 5.03 0.41 -7.18
CA THR A 82 5.54 0.56 -5.80
C THR A 82 5.92 2.00 -5.48
N GLY A 83 6.06 2.86 -6.50
CA GLY A 83 6.52 4.24 -6.37
C GLY A 83 8.00 4.36 -5.99
N GLY A 84 8.50 5.59 -5.99
CA GLY A 84 9.83 5.87 -5.45
C GLY A 84 11.00 5.34 -6.29
N ASP A 85 10.84 5.14 -7.59
CA ASP A 85 11.89 4.70 -8.50
C ASP A 85 12.86 5.84 -8.92
N GLY A 86 12.55 7.08 -8.54
CA GLY A 86 13.37 8.26 -8.83
C GLY A 86 13.45 8.65 -10.31
N LYS A 87 12.71 7.99 -11.19
CA LYS A 87 12.84 8.17 -12.65
C LYS A 87 12.10 9.40 -13.20
N ASN A 88 11.28 10.08 -12.38
CA ASN A 88 10.50 11.27 -12.78
C ASN A 88 9.73 11.12 -14.11
N THR A 89 9.23 9.92 -14.39
CA THR A 89 8.46 9.61 -15.59
C THR A 89 7.01 10.11 -15.46
N LEU A 90 6.29 10.11 -16.59
CA LEU A 90 4.84 10.32 -16.60
C LEU A 90 4.15 9.31 -15.67
N ASN A 91 2.98 9.69 -15.14
CA ASN A 91 2.18 8.80 -14.30
C ASN A 91 1.48 7.73 -15.15
N ILE A 92 2.28 6.80 -15.70
CA ILE A 92 1.85 5.77 -16.64
C ILE A 92 0.73 4.91 -16.03
N SER A 93 0.86 4.52 -14.75
CA SER A 93 -0.15 3.70 -14.09
C SER A 93 -1.53 4.40 -14.00
N THR A 94 -1.57 5.72 -13.83
CA THR A 94 -2.83 6.48 -13.83
C THR A 94 -3.41 6.58 -15.24
N ALA A 95 -2.59 6.92 -16.24
CA ALA A 95 -3.02 6.96 -17.64
C ALA A 95 -3.56 5.59 -18.10
N SER A 96 -2.82 4.51 -17.84
CA SER A 96 -3.26 3.14 -18.15
C SER A 96 -4.56 2.77 -17.44
N SER A 97 -4.74 3.19 -16.18
CA SER A 97 -5.97 2.92 -15.43
C SER A 97 -7.20 3.55 -16.07
N LEU A 98 -7.09 4.80 -16.52
CA LEU A 98 -8.17 5.50 -17.20
C LEU A 98 -8.46 4.90 -18.59
N THR A 99 -7.41 4.53 -19.33
CA THR A 99 -7.55 3.85 -20.63
C THR A 99 -8.23 2.51 -20.49
N VAL A 100 -7.84 1.68 -19.51
CA VAL A 100 -8.47 0.38 -19.27
C VAL A 100 -9.93 0.56 -18.85
N ALA A 101 -10.24 1.53 -17.99
CA ALA A 101 -11.62 1.83 -17.59
C ALA A 101 -12.50 2.22 -18.79
N SER A 102 -11.95 2.97 -19.76
CA SER A 102 -12.69 3.37 -20.98
C SER A 102 -13.08 2.21 -21.89
N THR A 103 -12.44 1.03 -21.74
CA THR A 103 -12.83 -0.20 -22.46
C THR A 103 -13.99 -0.96 -21.80
N GLY A 104 -14.52 -0.47 -20.67
CA GLY A 104 -15.58 -1.13 -19.92
C GLY A 104 -15.07 -2.05 -18.79
N MET A 105 -13.76 -2.22 -18.63
CA MET A 105 -13.20 -3.01 -17.53
C MET A 105 -13.19 -2.17 -16.24
N LYS A 106 -13.65 -2.75 -15.14
CA LYS A 106 -13.66 -2.08 -13.84
C LYS A 106 -12.24 -1.95 -13.27
N VAL A 107 -11.86 -0.72 -12.93
CA VAL A 107 -10.56 -0.38 -12.34
C VAL A 107 -10.76 0.21 -10.95
N CYS A 108 -10.25 -0.47 -9.93
CA CYS A 108 -10.22 -0.01 -8.53
C CYS A 108 -8.79 0.41 -8.17
N LYS A 109 -8.42 1.62 -8.55
CA LYS A 109 -7.06 2.11 -8.38
C LYS A 109 -6.79 2.52 -6.94
N HIS A 110 -5.81 1.85 -6.31
CA HIS A 110 -5.26 2.27 -5.02
C HIS A 110 -4.01 3.13 -5.24
N GLY A 111 -3.94 4.27 -4.58
CA GLY A 111 -2.81 5.18 -4.79
C GLY A 111 -2.66 6.23 -3.70
N ASN A 112 -1.62 7.05 -3.84
CA ASN A 112 -1.31 8.10 -2.89
C ASN A 112 -1.00 9.41 -3.63
N ARG A 113 -0.86 10.49 -2.85
CA ARG A 113 -0.25 11.74 -3.28
C ARG A 113 1.26 11.55 -3.52
N LYS A 114 1.87 12.54 -4.11
CA LYS A 114 3.32 12.62 -4.29
C LYS A 114 4.07 12.31 -3.00
N ILE A 115 5.04 11.40 -3.07
CA ILE A 115 5.99 11.14 -1.98
C ILE A 115 7.42 11.47 -2.45
N SER A 116 7.80 11.07 -3.67
CA SER A 116 9.17 11.24 -4.20
C SER A 116 9.23 11.59 -5.69
N SER A 117 8.12 11.53 -6.43
CA SER A 117 8.02 11.86 -7.86
C SER A 117 7.54 13.30 -8.07
N LEU A 118 7.61 13.81 -9.32
CA LEU A 118 7.10 15.15 -9.67
C LEU A 118 5.59 15.26 -9.49
N ALA A 119 4.82 14.19 -9.74
CA ALA A 119 3.38 14.11 -9.52
C ALA A 119 2.99 12.70 -9.03
N GLY A 120 2.11 12.62 -8.02
CA GLY A 120 1.49 11.37 -7.58
C GLY A 120 0.23 11.04 -8.38
N ALA A 121 -0.35 9.85 -8.13
CA ALA A 121 -1.58 9.42 -8.81
C ALA A 121 -2.75 10.39 -8.52
N SER A 122 -2.91 10.79 -7.24
CA SER A 122 -3.93 11.74 -6.82
C SER A 122 -3.75 13.09 -7.50
N ASP A 123 -2.51 13.62 -7.52
CA ASP A 123 -2.23 14.94 -8.10
C ASP A 123 -2.61 14.99 -9.59
N THR A 124 -2.30 13.92 -10.33
CA THR A 124 -2.66 13.79 -11.75
C THR A 124 -4.18 13.75 -11.97
N LEU A 125 -4.90 12.99 -11.14
CA LEU A 125 -6.36 12.88 -11.23
C LEU A 125 -7.06 14.19 -10.87
N GLU A 126 -6.57 14.92 -9.86
CA GLU A 126 -7.10 16.24 -9.47
C GLU A 126 -6.94 17.27 -10.59
N ILE A 127 -5.81 17.26 -11.31
CA ILE A 127 -5.60 18.12 -12.50
C ILE A 127 -6.61 17.78 -13.62
N LEU A 128 -6.98 16.51 -13.75
CA LEU A 128 -8.00 16.07 -14.71
C LEU A 128 -9.44 16.34 -14.23
N GLY A 129 -9.63 16.97 -13.07
CA GLY A 129 -10.94 17.28 -12.50
C GLY A 129 -11.63 16.12 -11.80
N ILE A 130 -10.90 15.04 -11.49
CA ILE A 130 -11.43 13.88 -10.77
C ILE A 130 -11.15 14.06 -9.28
N ASP A 131 -12.22 14.09 -8.48
CA ASP A 131 -12.07 14.13 -7.02
C ASP A 131 -11.41 12.84 -6.51
N THR A 132 -10.32 12.99 -5.79
CA THR A 132 -9.56 11.86 -5.23
C THR A 132 -9.94 11.54 -3.79
N LYS A 133 -10.74 12.38 -3.14
CA LYS A 133 -11.17 12.19 -1.76
C LYS A 133 -12.49 11.39 -1.67
N MET A 134 -12.58 10.34 -2.47
CA MET A 134 -13.77 9.48 -2.50
C MET A 134 -13.83 8.61 -1.25
N GLU A 135 -14.90 8.76 -0.47
CA GLU A 135 -15.26 7.79 0.56
C GLU A 135 -15.77 6.48 -0.09
N PRO A 136 -15.78 5.34 0.64
CA PRO A 136 -16.11 4.04 0.07
C PRO A 136 -17.40 3.99 -0.76
N LYS A 137 -18.47 4.62 -0.29
CA LYS A 137 -19.76 4.65 -0.99
C LYS A 137 -19.70 5.47 -2.28
N VAL A 138 -18.95 6.59 -2.27
CA VAL A 138 -18.74 7.43 -3.46
C VAL A 138 -17.88 6.68 -4.48
N ALA A 139 -16.81 6.04 -4.02
CA ALA A 139 -15.95 5.23 -4.88
C ALA A 139 -16.72 4.08 -5.55
N GLN A 140 -17.61 3.41 -4.82
CA GLN A 140 -18.46 2.37 -5.37
C GLN A 140 -19.40 2.90 -6.46
N ASN A 141 -20.08 4.03 -6.23
CA ASN A 141 -20.95 4.66 -7.23
C ASN A 141 -20.17 5.10 -8.48
N PHE A 142 -18.94 5.60 -8.29
CA PHE A 142 -18.05 5.96 -9.40
C PHE A 142 -17.65 4.73 -10.22
N LEU A 143 -17.30 3.64 -9.55
CA LEU A 143 -16.97 2.38 -10.20
C LEU A 143 -18.13 1.84 -11.04
N GLU A 144 -19.35 1.90 -10.54
CA GLU A 144 -20.55 1.45 -11.25
C GLU A 144 -20.85 2.32 -12.48
N LYS A 145 -20.67 3.63 -12.37
CA LYS A 145 -21.01 4.59 -13.42
C LYS A 145 -19.93 4.75 -14.48
N PHE A 146 -18.66 4.72 -14.07
CA PHE A 146 -17.52 5.07 -14.91
C PHE A 146 -16.49 3.95 -15.09
N ASN A 147 -16.75 2.76 -14.55
CA ASN A 147 -15.78 1.65 -14.49
C ASN A 147 -14.43 2.02 -13.83
N PHE A 148 -14.39 3.09 -13.08
CA PHE A 148 -13.20 3.60 -12.43
C PHE A 148 -13.52 4.11 -11.03
N CYS A 149 -12.67 3.80 -10.05
CA CYS A 149 -12.63 4.52 -8.78
C CYS A 149 -11.19 4.69 -8.31
N PHE A 150 -10.97 5.73 -7.51
CA PHE A 150 -9.70 6.01 -6.88
C PHE A 150 -9.82 5.91 -5.37
N MET A 151 -8.94 5.12 -4.77
CA MET A 151 -8.86 4.92 -3.33
C MET A 151 -7.59 5.55 -2.80
N LEU A 152 -7.73 6.76 -2.23
CA LEU A 152 -6.61 7.50 -1.66
C LEU A 152 -6.14 6.84 -0.35
N ALA A 153 -4.90 6.39 -0.28
CA ALA A 153 -4.38 5.59 0.82
C ALA A 153 -4.62 6.17 2.22
N PRO A 154 -4.45 7.49 2.51
CA PRO A 154 -4.76 8.06 3.82
C PRO A 154 -6.23 7.94 4.24
N ILE A 155 -7.17 7.90 3.30
CA ILE A 155 -8.59 7.72 3.60
C ILE A 155 -8.88 6.25 3.92
N TYR A 156 -8.36 5.34 3.09
CA TYR A 156 -8.70 3.93 3.16
C TYR A 156 -7.89 3.13 4.19
N HIS A 157 -6.75 3.65 4.62
CA HIS A 157 -5.91 3.08 5.68
C HIS A 157 -5.74 4.06 6.84
N PRO A 158 -6.80 4.39 7.58
CA PRO A 158 -6.74 5.40 8.65
C PRO A 158 -5.75 5.04 9.78
N ALA A 159 -5.50 3.75 10.00
CA ALA A 159 -4.51 3.28 10.98
C ALA A 159 -3.07 3.69 10.64
N MET A 160 -2.78 4.02 9.39
CA MET A 160 -1.46 4.51 8.99
C MET A 160 -1.05 5.84 9.62
N LYS A 161 -2.01 6.59 10.18
CA LYS A 161 -1.71 7.79 10.97
C LYS A 161 -0.76 7.52 12.14
N ASN A 162 -0.80 6.31 12.72
CA ASN A 162 0.06 5.90 13.83
C ASN A 162 1.50 5.57 13.38
N VAL A 163 1.72 5.42 12.08
CA VAL A 163 3.00 5.00 11.49
C VAL A 163 3.71 6.14 10.76
N MET A 164 2.92 7.05 10.19
CA MET A 164 3.46 8.10 9.31
C MET A 164 4.49 9.02 9.96
N PRO A 165 4.34 9.49 11.22
CA PRO A 165 5.35 10.34 11.85
C PRO A 165 6.73 9.68 11.89
N VAL A 166 6.81 8.45 12.42
CA VAL A 166 8.05 7.69 12.51
C VAL A 166 8.66 7.44 11.13
N ARG A 167 7.85 7.11 10.11
CA ARG A 167 8.35 6.91 8.75
C ARG A 167 8.94 8.19 8.14
N GLN A 168 8.35 9.34 8.43
CA GLN A 168 8.87 10.63 7.96
C GLN A 168 10.22 10.97 8.61
N GLU A 169 10.35 10.72 9.91
CA GLU A 169 11.61 10.96 10.65
C GLU A 169 12.71 9.99 10.21
N LEU A 170 12.38 8.71 9.95
CA LEU A 170 13.34 7.73 9.44
C LEU A 170 13.90 8.09 8.06
N GLY A 171 13.13 8.74 7.20
CA GLY A 171 13.56 9.26 5.91
C GLY A 171 13.96 8.21 4.86
N PHE A 172 13.88 6.91 5.17
CA PHE A 172 14.17 5.82 4.26
C PHE A 172 12.96 4.92 3.97
N ARG A 173 13.07 4.07 2.94
CA ARG A 173 12.00 3.13 2.57
C ARG A 173 11.89 2.02 3.61
N THR A 174 10.66 1.82 4.10
CA THR A 174 10.30 0.78 5.05
C THR A 174 9.40 -0.28 4.40
N VAL A 175 9.08 -1.36 5.12
CA VAL A 175 8.13 -2.40 4.68
C VAL A 175 6.83 -1.81 4.11
N PHE A 176 6.32 -0.72 4.64
CA PHE A 176 5.10 -0.06 4.17
C PHE A 176 5.18 0.48 2.73
N ASN A 177 6.37 0.63 2.17
CA ASN A 177 6.54 1.01 0.77
C ASN A 177 6.24 -0.15 -0.20
N ILE A 178 6.41 -1.38 0.27
CA ILE A 178 6.15 -2.60 -0.51
C ILE A 178 4.68 -3.01 -0.38
N LEU A 179 4.05 -2.71 0.75
CA LEU A 179 2.70 -3.17 1.08
C LEU A 179 1.59 -2.46 0.28
N GLY A 180 1.84 -1.26 -0.27
CA GLY A 180 0.83 -0.50 -1.01
C GLY A 180 0.07 -1.32 -2.06
N PRO A 181 0.75 -1.97 -3.01
CA PRO A 181 0.09 -2.81 -4.01
C PRO A 181 -0.62 -4.04 -3.44
N LEU A 182 -0.15 -4.54 -2.30
CA LEU A 182 -0.67 -5.76 -1.67
C LEU A 182 -1.90 -5.51 -0.78
N THR A 183 -2.25 -4.24 -0.54
CA THR A 183 -3.26 -3.87 0.45
C THR A 183 -4.41 -3.06 -0.14
N ASN A 184 -4.72 -3.28 -1.43
CA ASN A 184 -5.84 -2.62 -2.09
C ASN A 184 -7.15 -2.83 -1.31
N PRO A 185 -7.86 -1.75 -0.92
CA PRO A 185 -9.07 -1.80 -0.10
C PRO A 185 -10.25 -2.52 -0.75
N ALA A 186 -10.30 -2.55 -2.08
CA ALA A 186 -11.32 -3.26 -2.86
C ALA A 186 -11.05 -4.77 -2.97
N SER A 187 -9.94 -5.27 -2.41
CA SER A 187 -9.55 -6.67 -2.47
C SER A 187 -9.59 -7.24 -3.89
N VAL A 188 -9.15 -6.44 -4.86
CA VAL A 188 -9.16 -6.80 -6.28
C VAL A 188 -8.45 -8.12 -6.55
N LYS A 189 -8.99 -8.89 -7.47
CA LYS A 189 -8.43 -10.19 -7.86
C LYS A 189 -7.26 -10.05 -8.84
N TYR A 190 -7.25 -8.99 -9.62
CA TYR A 190 -6.26 -8.75 -10.66
C TYR A 190 -5.41 -7.53 -10.32
N LEU A 191 -4.09 -7.70 -10.38
CA LEU A 191 -3.11 -6.65 -10.09
C LEU A 191 -2.13 -6.54 -11.24
N SER A 192 -2.04 -5.36 -11.85
CA SER A 192 -0.98 -5.02 -12.79
C SER A 192 0.07 -4.17 -12.06
N LEU A 193 1.26 -4.72 -11.84
CA LEU A 193 2.39 -4.00 -11.26
C LEU A 193 3.28 -3.47 -12.38
N ILE A 194 3.27 -2.15 -12.54
CA ILE A 194 4.08 -1.43 -13.50
C ILE A 194 5.41 -1.14 -12.85
N HIS A 195 6.52 -1.46 -13.01
CA HIS A 195 7.83 -1.22 -12.36
C HIS A 195 8.39 -2.37 -11.52
N ILE A 196 7.81 -3.56 -11.59
CA ILE A 196 8.56 -4.73 -11.25
C ILE A 196 9.41 -5.05 -12.48
N SER A 197 10.72 -4.81 -12.35
CA SER A 197 11.78 -5.20 -13.29
C SER A 197 11.23 -5.77 -14.61
N GLU A 198 11.09 -4.92 -15.62
CA GLU A 198 10.95 -5.46 -16.98
C GLU A 198 12.06 -6.49 -17.16
N PRO A 199 11.72 -7.73 -17.56
CA PRO A 199 12.75 -8.61 -18.03
C PRO A 199 13.47 -7.84 -19.14
N THR A 200 14.75 -7.59 -18.97
CA THR A 200 15.58 -6.98 -19.99
C THR A 200 15.37 -7.81 -21.23
N ARG A 201 14.52 -7.36 -22.18
CA ARG A 201 14.51 -7.91 -23.52
C ARG A 201 15.94 -7.69 -24.02
N ARG A 202 16.72 -8.75 -24.04
CA ARG A 202 17.92 -8.77 -24.84
C ARG A 202 17.45 -8.55 -26.26
N ILE A 203 17.72 -7.39 -26.82
CA ILE A 203 17.66 -7.14 -28.23
C ILE A 203 18.82 -7.98 -28.80
N THR A 204 18.52 -9.15 -29.33
CA THR A 204 19.42 -9.91 -30.19
C THR A 204 19.37 -9.32 -31.58
#